data_23fc72db58796c719119bc76c8322841
#
_entry.id   23fc72db58796c719119bc76c8322841
#
_cell.length_a   1.000
_cell.length_b   1.000
_cell.length_c   1.000
_cell.angle_alpha   90.00
_cell.angle_beta   90.00
_cell.angle_gamma   90.00
#
_symmetry.space_group_name_H-M   'P 1'
#
loop_
_entity.id
_entity.type
_entity.pdbx_description
1 polymer ?
#
loop_
_entity_poly.entity_id
_entity_poly.type
_entity_poly.pdbx_seq_one_letter_code
_entity_poly.pdbx_strand_id
1 'polypeptide(L)'
;MVNIVTLEDGTKYAVDVAFGGDGATRPLLLESDHITRNIGTQDVRLIHDTIPEHTTDQKLWMYQCRNSPELPWNSFYCFTEQEFLHSDFVVMSLFASKTIFQTTNVLAIKFLRNQEQVYGKIMLVNDVVKMNTSGKTKVERVFDTEEERVDGLNKYFGITLTQEEKEGIKGMHAELGGIGAGVSG
;
A
#
# COMPACT_ATOMS: atom_id res chain seq x y z
N MET A 1 -1.41 -1.54 -11.00
CA MET A 1 -1.57 -2.52 -12.11
C MET A 1 -1.72 -3.90 -11.49
N VAL A 2 -2.76 -4.64 -11.88
CA VAL A 2 -2.99 -6.02 -11.45
C VAL A 2 -2.64 -6.95 -12.60
N ASN A 3 -1.90 -8.01 -12.33
CA ASN A 3 -1.63 -9.07 -13.30
C ASN A 3 -2.56 -10.25 -13.03
N ILE A 4 -3.19 -10.79 -14.06
CA ILE A 4 -3.96 -12.02 -13.96
C ILE A 4 -3.11 -13.15 -14.51
N VAL A 5 -2.82 -14.13 -13.67
CA VAL A 5 -2.02 -15.31 -14.01
C VAL A 5 -2.95 -16.50 -14.12
N THR A 6 -2.92 -17.19 -15.26
CA THR A 6 -3.66 -18.42 -15.47
C THR A 6 -2.70 -19.59 -15.39
N LEU A 7 -2.99 -20.56 -14.53
CA LEU A 7 -2.23 -21.81 -14.41
C LEU A 7 -2.63 -22.81 -15.49
N GLU A 8 -1.88 -23.90 -15.64
CA GLU A 8 -2.13 -24.95 -16.62
C GLU A 8 -3.49 -25.63 -16.48
N ASP A 9 -4.01 -25.70 -15.25
CA ASP A 9 -5.34 -26.24 -14.94
C ASP A 9 -6.49 -25.26 -15.19
N GLY A 10 -6.19 -24.06 -15.69
CA GLY A 10 -7.16 -22.99 -15.94
C GLY A 10 -7.47 -22.11 -14.72
N THR A 11 -6.90 -22.41 -13.55
CA THR A 11 -7.09 -21.59 -12.35
C THR A 11 -6.45 -20.22 -12.53
N LYS A 12 -7.20 -19.16 -12.20
CA LYS A 12 -6.72 -17.77 -12.33
C LYS A 12 -6.41 -17.15 -10.97
N TYR A 13 -5.34 -16.39 -10.92
CA TYR A 13 -4.94 -15.61 -9.76
C TYR A 13 -4.71 -14.14 -10.11
N ALA A 14 -5.17 -13.24 -9.26
CA ALA A 14 -4.79 -11.84 -9.30
C ALA A 14 -3.51 -11.60 -8.49
N VAL A 15 -2.54 -10.91 -9.09
CA VAL A 15 -1.24 -10.58 -8.50
C VAL A 15 -1.02 -9.08 -8.58
N ASP A 16 -0.93 -8.42 -7.45
CA ASP A 16 -0.62 -7.00 -7.34
C ASP A 16 0.56 -6.80 -6.38
N VAL A 17 1.67 -6.30 -6.92
CA VAL A 17 2.89 -6.02 -6.15
C VAL A 17 3.10 -4.51 -5.90
N ALA A 18 2.20 -3.66 -6.39
CA ALA A 18 2.38 -2.22 -6.40
C ALA A 18 1.52 -1.48 -5.36
N PHE A 19 0.47 -2.10 -4.83
CA PHE A 19 -0.47 -1.41 -3.93
C PHE A 19 0.15 -1.09 -2.56
N GLY A 20 1.10 -1.89 -2.08
CA GLY A 20 1.83 -1.62 -0.83
C GLY A 20 1.10 -2.12 0.42
N GLY A 21 1.16 -1.34 1.49
CA GLY A 21 0.95 -1.76 2.89
C GLY A 21 -0.35 -2.47 3.27
N ASP A 22 -1.43 -2.30 2.54
CA ASP A 22 -2.69 -3.04 2.72
C ASP A 22 -2.99 -3.97 1.53
N GLY A 23 -1.99 -4.17 0.66
CA GLY A 23 -2.07 -5.11 -0.45
C GLY A 23 -2.00 -6.57 -0.01
N ALA A 24 -2.38 -7.45 -0.91
CA ALA A 24 -2.28 -8.88 -0.69
C ALA A 24 -0.82 -9.32 -0.57
N THR A 25 -0.50 -10.12 0.44
CA THR A 25 0.85 -10.66 0.67
C THR A 25 1.14 -11.93 -0.15
N ARG A 26 0.16 -12.38 -0.93
CA ARG A 26 0.22 -13.55 -1.82
C ARG A 26 -0.75 -13.38 -2.99
N PRO A 27 -0.60 -14.16 -4.08
CA PRO A 27 -1.61 -14.20 -5.14
C PRO A 27 -2.99 -14.52 -4.57
N LEU A 28 -4.01 -13.81 -5.04
CA LEU A 28 -5.41 -14.05 -4.67
C LEU A 28 -6.09 -14.86 -5.77
N LEU A 29 -6.80 -15.91 -5.39
CA LEU A 29 -7.65 -16.66 -6.31
C LEU A 29 -8.67 -15.71 -6.95
N LEU A 30 -8.78 -15.72 -8.28
CA LEU A 30 -9.73 -14.89 -9.02
C LEU A 30 -11.12 -15.51 -8.96
N GLU A 31 -11.66 -15.60 -7.75
CA GLU A 31 -12.96 -16.12 -7.41
C GLU A 31 -13.65 -15.12 -6.49
N SER A 32 -14.91 -14.77 -6.82
CA SER A 32 -15.67 -13.78 -6.06
C SER A 32 -15.98 -14.29 -4.65
N ASP A 33 -15.69 -13.44 -3.66
CA ASP A 33 -15.92 -13.70 -2.22
C ASP A 33 -15.01 -14.78 -1.59
N HIS A 34 -13.96 -15.20 -2.28
CA HIS A 34 -12.95 -16.08 -1.67
C HIS A 34 -12.11 -15.31 -0.66
N ILE A 35 -12.29 -15.62 0.62
CA ILE A 35 -11.61 -14.93 1.72
C ILE A 35 -10.21 -15.54 1.95
N THR A 36 -9.19 -14.70 1.93
CA THR A 36 -7.81 -15.08 2.20
C THR A 36 -7.28 -14.33 3.41
N ARG A 37 -6.65 -15.05 4.36
CA ARG A 37 -5.92 -14.43 5.46
C ARG A 37 -4.68 -13.73 4.93
N ASN A 38 -4.49 -12.46 5.33
CA ASN A 38 -3.40 -11.61 4.85
C ASN A 38 -2.38 -11.32 5.96
N ILE A 39 -2.46 -10.16 6.61
CA ILE A 39 -1.51 -9.73 7.64
C ILE A 39 -2.16 -9.90 9.01
N GLY A 40 -1.61 -10.77 9.85
CA GLY A 40 -2.14 -11.02 11.19
C GLY A 40 -3.61 -11.43 11.16
N THR A 41 -4.51 -10.59 11.69
CA THR A 41 -5.96 -10.81 11.70
C THR A 41 -6.69 -10.29 10.47
N GLN A 42 -5.97 -9.64 9.55
CA GLN A 42 -6.52 -9.02 8.35
C GLN A 42 -6.98 -10.09 7.34
N ASP A 43 -8.19 -9.93 6.83
CA ASP A 43 -8.71 -10.71 5.71
C ASP A 43 -8.77 -9.84 4.46
N VAL A 44 -8.53 -10.47 3.31
CA VAL A 44 -8.67 -9.86 1.98
C VAL A 44 -9.52 -10.76 1.10
N ARG A 45 -10.19 -10.15 0.13
CA ARG A 45 -10.96 -10.87 -0.90
C ARG A 45 -11.05 -10.06 -2.18
N LEU A 46 -11.45 -10.73 -3.24
CA LEU A 46 -11.93 -10.13 -4.47
C LEU A 46 -13.45 -10.29 -4.55
N ILE A 47 -14.15 -9.23 -4.96
CA ILE A 47 -15.59 -9.28 -5.27
C ILE A 47 -15.77 -8.90 -6.74
N HIS A 48 -16.55 -9.68 -7.48
CA HIS A 48 -16.91 -9.36 -8.86
C HIS A 48 -18.37 -8.89 -8.90
N ASP A 49 -18.55 -7.58 -8.85
CA ASP A 49 -19.87 -6.96 -8.78
C ASP A 49 -19.90 -5.57 -9.41
N THR A 50 -21.09 -4.98 -9.48
CA THR A 50 -21.30 -3.58 -9.91
C THR A 50 -20.78 -2.61 -8.84
N ILE A 51 -20.37 -1.42 -9.27
CA ILE A 51 -20.00 -0.32 -8.39
C ILE A 51 -21.20 0.64 -8.30
N PRO A 52 -21.64 1.04 -7.09
CA PRO A 52 -22.84 1.86 -6.91
C PRO A 52 -22.82 3.18 -7.71
N GLU A 53 -21.65 3.75 -7.94
CA GLU A 53 -21.45 4.98 -8.69
C GLU A 53 -21.55 4.81 -10.21
N HIS A 54 -21.57 3.57 -10.72
CA HIS A 54 -21.69 3.30 -12.14
C HIS A 54 -23.14 3.38 -12.60
N THR A 55 -23.35 3.91 -13.81
CA THR A 55 -24.67 3.99 -14.45
C THR A 55 -25.01 2.76 -15.28
N THR A 56 -24.10 1.82 -15.38
CA THR A 56 -24.24 0.57 -16.14
C THR A 56 -24.14 -0.63 -15.22
N ASP A 57 -24.65 -1.78 -15.68
CA ASP A 57 -24.56 -3.06 -14.95
C ASP A 57 -23.19 -3.76 -15.11
N GLN A 58 -22.18 -3.03 -15.57
CA GLN A 58 -20.84 -3.57 -15.72
C GLN A 58 -20.28 -4.00 -14.37
N LYS A 59 -19.87 -5.28 -14.29
CA LYS A 59 -19.20 -5.81 -13.12
C LYS A 59 -17.68 -5.61 -13.24
N LEU A 60 -17.07 -5.27 -12.11
CA LEU A 60 -15.62 -5.13 -11.96
C LEU A 60 -15.15 -6.01 -10.80
N TRP A 61 -13.90 -6.42 -10.85
CA TRP A 61 -13.24 -6.98 -9.70
C TRP A 61 -12.87 -5.86 -8.73
N MET A 62 -13.27 -5.99 -7.46
CA MET A 62 -12.94 -5.07 -6.38
C MET A 62 -12.07 -5.77 -5.36
N TYR A 63 -10.90 -5.21 -5.06
CA TYR A 63 -10.07 -5.64 -3.94
C TYR A 63 -10.60 -5.05 -2.65
N GLN A 64 -10.91 -5.91 -1.70
CA GLN A 64 -11.43 -5.54 -0.39
C GLN A 64 -10.58 -6.12 0.72
N CYS A 65 -10.48 -5.34 1.81
CA CYS A 65 -9.74 -5.70 3.01
C CYS A 65 -10.54 -5.36 4.26
N ARG A 66 -10.40 -6.16 5.31
CA ARG A 66 -10.86 -5.86 6.68
C ARG A 66 -9.80 -6.26 7.69
N ASN A 67 -9.63 -5.48 8.75
CA ASN A 67 -8.59 -5.72 9.76
C ASN A 67 -8.92 -6.87 10.73
N SER A 68 -10.18 -7.25 10.84
CA SER A 68 -10.62 -8.45 11.55
C SER A 68 -11.97 -8.94 11.02
N PRO A 69 -12.37 -10.20 11.29
CA PRO A 69 -13.62 -10.77 10.80
C PRO A 69 -14.88 -10.00 11.23
N GLU A 70 -14.83 -9.27 12.34
CA GLU A 70 -15.96 -8.52 12.91
C GLU A 70 -16.11 -7.12 12.28
N LEU A 71 -15.10 -6.65 11.54
CA LEU A 71 -15.10 -5.34 10.94
C LEU A 71 -15.67 -5.37 9.51
N PRO A 72 -16.26 -4.25 9.05
CA PRO A 72 -16.76 -4.13 7.69
C PRO A 72 -15.62 -4.22 6.68
N TRP A 73 -15.96 -4.65 5.46
CA TRP A 73 -15.05 -4.63 4.33
C TRP A 73 -14.84 -3.20 3.81
N ASN A 74 -13.58 -2.86 3.54
CA ASN A 74 -13.21 -1.62 2.87
C ASN A 74 -12.74 -1.94 1.46
N SER A 75 -13.31 -1.28 0.45
CA SER A 75 -12.89 -1.37 -0.94
C SER A 75 -11.75 -0.39 -1.19
N PHE A 76 -10.69 -0.85 -1.86
CA PHE A 76 -9.50 -0.06 -2.13
C PHE A 76 -9.36 0.33 -3.60
N TYR A 77 -9.53 -0.62 -4.49
CA TYR A 77 -9.46 -0.39 -5.93
C TYR A 77 -10.28 -1.44 -6.70
N CYS A 78 -10.53 -1.14 -7.97
CA CYS A 78 -11.15 -2.07 -8.88
C CYS A 78 -10.28 -2.28 -10.13
N PHE A 79 -10.52 -3.40 -10.82
CA PHE A 79 -9.86 -3.73 -12.08
C PHE A 79 -10.77 -4.60 -12.96
N THR A 80 -10.39 -4.70 -14.23
CA THR A 80 -11.07 -5.51 -15.24
C THR A 80 -10.17 -6.68 -15.65
N GLU A 81 -10.74 -7.68 -16.32
CA GLU A 81 -9.98 -8.72 -17.01
C GLU A 81 -9.55 -8.29 -18.42
N GLN A 82 -9.83 -7.04 -18.79
CA GLN A 82 -9.38 -6.51 -20.08
C GLN A 82 -7.85 -6.45 -20.11
N GLU A 83 -7.29 -6.95 -21.20
CA GLU A 83 -5.86 -6.92 -21.43
C GLU A 83 -5.39 -5.52 -21.82
N PHE A 84 -4.26 -5.08 -21.25
CA PHE A 84 -3.62 -3.80 -21.50
C PHE A 84 -2.18 -4.04 -21.94
N LEU A 85 -1.72 -3.26 -22.90
CA LEU A 85 -0.33 -3.25 -23.33
C LEU A 85 0.49 -2.31 -22.43
N HIS A 86 1.81 -2.53 -22.38
CA HIS A 86 2.70 -1.68 -21.59
C HIS A 86 2.58 -0.19 -21.93
N SER A 87 2.37 0.14 -23.20
CA SER A 87 2.15 1.52 -23.67
C SER A 87 0.94 2.21 -23.05
N ASP A 88 -0.09 1.45 -22.71
CA ASP A 88 -1.34 2.02 -22.15
C ASP A 88 -1.13 2.59 -20.75
N PHE A 89 -0.10 2.11 -20.04
CA PHE A 89 0.24 2.58 -18.70
C PHE A 89 1.12 3.84 -18.67
N VAL A 90 1.67 4.28 -19.80
CA VAL A 90 2.60 5.43 -19.85
C VAL A 90 1.95 6.69 -19.28
N VAL A 91 0.71 7.02 -19.70
CA VAL A 91 -0.02 8.20 -19.21
C VAL A 91 -0.34 8.08 -17.72
N MET A 92 -0.80 6.91 -17.27
CA MET A 92 -1.09 6.65 -15.86
C MET A 92 0.18 6.74 -14.99
N SER A 93 1.30 6.22 -15.48
CA SER A 93 2.59 6.31 -14.78
C SER A 93 3.09 7.75 -14.67
N LEU A 94 3.00 8.52 -15.76
CA LEU A 94 3.34 9.96 -15.75
C LEU A 94 2.46 10.75 -14.79
N PHE A 95 1.18 10.48 -14.75
CA PHE A 95 0.27 11.11 -13.80
C PHE A 95 0.62 10.72 -12.36
N ALA A 96 0.77 9.41 -12.08
CA ALA A 96 1.09 8.92 -10.75
C ALA A 96 2.41 9.50 -10.21
N SER A 97 3.45 9.62 -11.07
CA SER A 97 4.75 10.19 -10.67
C SER A 97 4.72 11.68 -10.34
N LYS A 98 3.64 12.39 -10.70
CA LYS A 98 3.44 13.82 -10.46
C LYS A 98 2.32 14.11 -9.47
N THR A 99 1.70 13.08 -8.89
CA THR A 99 0.65 13.31 -7.90
C THR A 99 1.21 13.93 -6.62
N ILE A 100 0.44 14.81 -6.00
CA ILE A 100 0.80 15.48 -4.76
C ILE A 100 1.23 14.46 -3.69
N PHE A 101 0.52 13.35 -3.57
CA PHE A 101 0.81 12.33 -2.57
C PHE A 101 2.25 11.78 -2.66
N GLN A 102 2.76 11.50 -3.85
CA GLN A 102 4.11 10.94 -4.03
C GLN A 102 5.22 11.99 -3.89
N THR A 103 4.89 13.25 -4.11
CA THR A 103 5.86 14.35 -4.04
C THR A 103 5.91 15.06 -2.69
N THR A 104 4.89 14.85 -1.84
CA THR A 104 4.75 15.53 -0.55
C THR A 104 4.84 14.61 0.65
N ASN A 105 4.94 13.30 0.45
CA ASN A 105 5.00 12.35 1.55
C ASN A 105 6.23 11.46 1.49
N VAL A 106 6.79 11.18 2.66
CA VAL A 106 7.77 10.12 2.87
C VAL A 106 7.06 8.90 3.44
N LEU A 107 7.14 7.78 2.71
CA LEU A 107 6.52 6.53 3.11
C LEU A 107 7.54 5.40 3.10
N ALA A 108 7.57 4.62 4.17
CA ALA A 108 8.28 3.35 4.21
C ALA A 108 7.43 2.32 4.93
N ILE A 109 7.38 1.10 4.40
CA ILE A 109 6.64 -0.01 4.99
C ILE A 109 7.54 -1.24 5.05
N LYS A 110 7.58 -1.87 6.21
CA LYS A 110 8.28 -3.13 6.43
C LYS A 110 7.31 -4.14 7.04
N PHE A 111 7.16 -5.27 6.39
CA PHE A 111 6.36 -6.36 6.91
C PHE A 111 7.12 -7.10 8.00
N LEU A 112 6.42 -7.39 9.09
CA LEU A 112 6.90 -8.20 10.19
C LEU A 112 6.46 -9.64 9.96
N ARG A 113 7.42 -10.54 9.82
CA ARG A 113 7.16 -11.95 9.54
C ARG A 113 7.90 -12.86 10.51
N ASN A 114 7.29 -13.99 10.78
CA ASN A 114 7.96 -15.16 11.37
C ASN A 114 8.15 -16.24 10.27
N GLN A 115 8.48 -17.46 10.65
CA GLN A 115 8.66 -18.55 9.69
C GLN A 115 7.39 -18.95 8.96
N GLU A 116 6.21 -18.70 9.53
CA GLU A 116 4.92 -19.18 9.03
C GLU A 116 4.13 -18.11 8.29
N GLN A 117 4.17 -16.85 8.77
CA GLN A 117 3.28 -15.81 8.25
C GLN A 117 3.82 -14.38 8.44
N VAL A 118 3.24 -13.47 7.68
CA VAL A 118 3.32 -12.04 7.95
C VAL A 118 2.30 -11.71 9.04
N TYR A 119 2.79 -11.33 10.23
CA TYR A 119 1.92 -11.10 11.40
C TYR A 119 1.64 -9.63 11.68
N GLY A 120 2.35 -8.71 11.01
CA GLY A 120 2.20 -7.29 11.21
C GLY A 120 3.00 -6.46 10.22
N LYS A 121 2.96 -5.16 10.40
CA LYS A 121 3.75 -4.19 9.62
C LYS A 121 4.15 -3.01 10.48
N ILE A 122 5.32 -2.44 10.17
CA ILE A 122 5.76 -1.14 10.67
C ILE A 122 5.76 -0.17 9.50
N MET A 123 5.30 1.05 9.74
CA MET A 123 5.07 2.06 8.71
C MET A 123 5.64 3.38 9.18
N LEU A 124 6.41 4.05 8.33
CA LEU A 124 6.70 5.47 8.43
C LEU A 124 5.73 6.21 7.51
N VAL A 125 5.07 7.21 8.03
CA VAL A 125 4.27 8.16 7.27
C VAL A 125 4.73 9.55 7.71
N ASN A 126 5.47 10.20 6.85
CA ASN A 126 6.13 11.49 7.09
C ASN A 126 7.03 11.48 8.33
N ASP A 127 6.53 11.97 9.44
CA ASP A 127 7.22 12.10 10.74
C ASP A 127 6.87 10.98 11.73
N VAL A 128 5.85 10.13 11.41
CA VAL A 128 5.28 9.19 12.39
C VAL A 128 5.60 7.75 12.02
N VAL A 129 6.26 7.05 12.94
CA VAL A 129 6.38 5.58 12.90
C VAL A 129 5.20 4.95 13.60
N LYS A 130 4.48 4.08 12.88
CA LYS A 130 3.35 3.31 13.38
C LYS A 130 3.64 1.83 13.24
N MET A 131 3.21 1.04 14.23
CA MET A 131 3.25 -0.43 14.16
C MET A 131 1.82 -0.97 14.19
N ASN A 132 1.52 -1.86 13.28
CA ASN A 132 0.27 -2.62 13.28
C ASN A 132 0.58 -4.09 13.50
N THR A 133 0.06 -4.64 14.60
CA THR A 133 0.10 -6.06 14.91
C THR A 133 -1.30 -6.50 15.33
N SER A 134 -1.77 -7.64 14.81
CA SER A 134 -3.09 -8.19 15.14
C SER A 134 -4.25 -7.19 14.94
N GLY A 135 -4.21 -6.42 13.84
CA GLY A 135 -5.25 -5.47 13.48
C GLY A 135 -5.30 -4.17 14.29
N LYS A 136 -4.37 -3.97 15.23
CA LYS A 136 -4.27 -2.74 16.03
C LYS A 136 -3.04 -1.93 15.63
N THR A 137 -3.27 -0.65 15.34
CA THR A 137 -2.19 0.29 15.02
C THR A 137 -1.84 1.12 16.25
N LYS A 138 -0.55 1.20 16.57
CA LYS A 138 0.00 2.05 17.64
C LYS A 138 1.04 2.98 17.05
N VAL A 139 1.13 4.20 17.57
CA VAL A 139 2.25 5.11 17.32
C VAL A 139 3.44 4.63 18.15
N GLU A 140 4.57 4.40 17.48
CA GLU A 140 5.84 3.98 18.12
C GLU A 140 6.76 5.18 18.35
N ARG A 141 6.80 6.11 17.39
CA ARG A 141 7.66 7.28 17.45
C ARG A 141 7.11 8.40 16.56
N VAL A 142 7.30 9.63 17.00
CA VAL A 142 7.18 10.85 16.18
C VAL A 142 8.55 11.48 16.11
N PHE A 143 8.95 11.96 14.94
CA PHE A 143 10.22 12.62 14.69
C PHE A 143 10.00 14.13 14.54
N ASP A 144 10.79 14.92 15.24
CA ASP A 144 10.72 16.37 15.17
C ASP A 144 11.70 16.95 14.12
N THR A 145 12.73 16.17 13.76
CA THR A 145 13.78 16.61 12.83
C THR A 145 14.03 15.57 11.74
N GLU A 146 14.64 16.05 10.63
CA GLU A 146 15.06 15.18 9.54
C GLU A 146 16.14 14.18 9.97
N GLU A 147 17.06 14.57 10.87
CA GLU A 147 18.08 13.68 11.41
C GLU A 147 17.45 12.53 12.19
N GLU A 148 16.48 12.81 13.06
CA GLU A 148 15.74 11.77 13.78
C GLU A 148 15.00 10.82 12.83
N ARG A 149 14.41 11.34 11.74
CA ARG A 149 13.74 10.53 10.72
C ARG A 149 14.72 9.62 10.00
N VAL A 150 15.90 10.12 9.62
CA VAL A 150 16.97 9.32 8.99
C VAL A 150 17.44 8.20 9.94
N ASP A 151 17.66 8.50 11.20
CA ASP A 151 17.99 7.50 12.22
C ASP A 151 16.86 6.46 12.39
N GLY A 152 15.62 6.93 12.34
CA GLY A 152 14.43 6.09 12.35
C GLY A 152 14.34 5.16 11.15
N LEU A 153 14.65 5.63 9.95
CA LEU A 153 14.72 4.80 8.74
C LEU A 153 15.72 3.66 8.90
N ASN A 154 16.89 3.95 9.45
CA ASN A 154 17.88 2.90 9.75
C ASN A 154 17.38 1.93 10.82
N LYS A 155 16.95 2.45 11.97
CA LYS A 155 16.54 1.66 13.13
C LYS A 155 15.37 0.72 12.85
N TYR A 156 14.31 1.25 12.24
CA TYR A 156 13.04 0.52 12.08
C TYR A 156 12.96 -0.24 10.76
N PHE A 157 13.56 0.30 9.70
CA PHE A 157 13.41 -0.24 8.34
C PHE A 157 14.70 -0.91 7.83
N GLY A 158 15.85 -0.60 8.43
CA GLY A 158 17.16 -1.06 7.95
C GLY A 158 17.63 -0.31 6.70
N ILE A 159 17.09 0.90 6.48
CA ILE A 159 17.45 1.76 5.35
C ILE A 159 18.55 2.70 5.80
N THR A 160 19.74 2.57 5.19
CA THR A 160 20.87 3.47 5.42
C THR A 160 21.02 4.39 4.22
N LEU A 161 20.97 5.69 4.46
CA LEU A 161 21.11 6.71 3.42
C LEU A 161 22.55 7.22 3.36
N THR A 162 23.06 7.44 2.15
CA THR A 162 24.30 8.17 1.89
C THR A 162 24.12 9.65 2.21
N GLN A 163 25.22 10.41 2.25
CA GLN A 163 25.16 11.85 2.50
C GLN A 163 24.37 12.57 1.38
N GLU A 164 24.56 12.18 0.14
CA GLU A 164 23.85 12.76 -1.01
C GLU A 164 22.33 12.49 -0.93
N GLU A 165 21.92 11.28 -0.55
CA GLU A 165 20.51 10.91 -0.37
C GLU A 165 19.85 11.68 0.79
N LYS A 166 20.58 11.89 1.91
CA LYS A 166 20.12 12.75 3.02
C LYS A 166 19.90 14.20 2.60
N GLU A 167 20.73 14.70 1.70
CA GLU A 167 20.61 16.08 1.19
C GLU A 167 19.51 16.22 0.15
N GLY A 168 19.11 15.14 -0.51
CA GLY A 168 18.08 15.14 -1.55
C GLY A 168 16.69 15.58 -1.08
N ILE A 169 16.41 15.53 0.22
CA ILE A 169 15.12 15.99 0.78
C ILE A 169 15.08 17.52 1.02
N LYS A 170 16.26 18.18 1.07
CA LYS A 170 16.35 19.62 1.39
C LYS A 170 15.56 20.47 0.41
N GLY A 171 14.71 21.33 0.92
CA GLY A 171 13.82 22.18 0.14
C GLY A 171 12.61 21.47 -0.48
N MET A 172 12.46 20.16 -0.26
CA MET A 172 11.27 19.44 -0.70
C MET A 172 10.11 19.65 0.27
N HIS A 173 8.88 19.55 -0.21
CA HIS A 173 7.67 19.71 0.61
C HIS A 173 7.60 18.69 1.77
N ALA A 174 8.22 17.53 1.60
CA ALA A 174 8.25 16.46 2.58
C ALA A 174 9.38 16.57 3.62
N GLU A 175 10.21 17.63 3.56
CA GLU A 175 11.28 17.88 4.53
C GLU A 175 10.68 18.23 5.90
N LEU A 176 11.14 17.60 6.97
CA LEU A 176 10.73 17.93 8.33
C LEU A 176 11.43 19.21 8.81
N GLY A 177 10.64 20.15 9.34
CA GLY A 177 11.16 21.47 9.78
C GLY A 177 11.50 22.42 8.65
N GLY A 178 11.29 22.06 7.39
CA GLY A 178 11.47 22.93 6.23
C GLY A 178 10.36 23.98 6.09
N ILE A 179 10.58 24.95 5.22
CA ILE A 179 9.68 26.11 5.01
C ILE A 179 8.26 25.72 4.54
N GLY A 180 8.03 24.44 4.20
CA GLY A 180 6.74 23.91 3.75
C GLY A 180 5.83 23.28 4.83
N ALA A 181 6.26 23.20 6.07
CA ALA A 181 5.55 22.48 7.16
C ALA A 181 4.35 23.26 7.77
N GLY A 182 3.78 24.21 7.09
CA GLY A 182 2.78 25.11 7.65
C GLY A 182 1.53 25.31 6.83
N VAL A 183 0.87 24.28 6.29
CA VAL A 183 -0.58 24.35 5.90
C VAL A 183 -1.18 22.95 5.93
N SER A 184 -1.57 22.46 7.09
CA SER A 184 -2.62 21.44 7.21
C SER A 184 -3.87 22.14 7.74
N GLY A 185 -4.78 22.48 6.82
CA GLY A 185 -6.13 22.92 7.09
C GLY A 185 -7.10 21.81 6.69
#